data_16f3e97928c8b2b23628fb06c1a17106
#
_entry.id   16f3e97928c8b2b23628fb06c1a17106
#
_cell.length_a   1.000
_cell.length_b   1.000
_cell.length_c   1.000
_cell.angle_alpha   90.00
_cell.angle_beta   90.00
_cell.angle_gamma   90.00
#
_symmetry.space_group_name_H-M   'P 1'
#
loop_
_entity.id
_entity.type
_entity.pdbx_description
1 polymer ?
#
loop_
_entity_poly.entity_id
_entity_poly.type
_entity_poly.pdbx_seq_one_letter_code
_entity_poly.pdbx_strand_id
1 'polypeptide(L)'
;VIHVYLDDFRACPPGFVLARNLEECLLLLQEYEVDVLSLDYDLGWGFPNGLEVVRAMISLRAYPKRIFLHTSSDAGRKHMYEMLYQQKPDHVALVNGPVPPELLMELAHPAKE
;
A
#
# COMPACT_ATOMS: atom_id res chain seq x y z
N VAL A 1 1.98 8.27 -13.11
CA VAL A 1 1.96 7.04 -12.30
C VAL A 1 2.95 7.17 -11.16
N ILE A 2 2.49 6.91 -9.93
CA ILE A 2 3.34 6.94 -8.74
C ILE A 2 3.24 5.61 -8.01
N HIS A 3 4.17 5.40 -7.04
CA HIS A 3 4.15 4.27 -6.12
C HIS A 3 4.06 4.83 -4.71
N VAL A 4 3.24 4.23 -3.86
CA VAL A 4 2.95 4.77 -2.53
C VAL A 4 3.41 3.79 -1.45
N TYR A 5 4.09 4.32 -0.43
CA TYR A 5 4.55 3.58 0.73
C TYR A 5 3.81 4.10 1.95
N LEU A 6 2.93 3.30 2.51
CA LEU A 6 2.14 3.68 3.70
C LEU A 6 2.83 3.15 4.95
N ASP A 7 3.44 4.04 5.70
CA ASP A 7 4.17 3.70 6.92
C ASP A 7 4.41 4.99 7.73
N ASP A 8 4.25 4.93 9.04
CA ASP A 8 4.45 6.08 9.91
C ASP A 8 5.86 6.16 10.49
N PHE A 9 6.66 5.11 10.31
CA PHE A 9 7.94 4.96 11.00
C PHE A 9 9.11 4.61 10.09
N ARG A 10 8.97 3.59 9.23
CA ARG A 10 10.07 3.13 8.36
C ARG A 10 10.43 4.16 7.31
N ALA A 11 11.70 4.16 6.90
CA ALA A 11 12.14 5.03 5.82
C ALA A 11 11.43 4.67 4.51
N CYS A 12 10.96 5.69 3.80
CA CYS A 12 10.33 5.50 2.50
C CYS A 12 11.38 5.09 1.46
N PRO A 13 11.19 3.97 0.77
CA PRO A 13 12.14 3.56 -0.27
C PRO A 13 12.22 4.57 -1.41
N PRO A 14 13.38 4.71 -2.06
CA PRO A 14 13.49 5.54 -3.25
C PRO A 14 12.48 5.11 -4.32
N GLY A 15 11.91 6.07 -5.02
CA GLY A 15 10.92 5.81 -6.06
C GLY A 15 9.48 5.76 -5.55
N PHE A 16 9.29 5.81 -4.24
CA PHE A 16 7.97 5.82 -3.62
C PHE A 16 7.62 7.19 -3.06
N VAL A 17 6.33 7.49 -3.00
CA VAL A 17 5.78 8.64 -2.29
C VAL A 17 5.31 8.15 -0.93
N LEU A 18 5.71 8.84 0.13
CA LEU A 18 5.34 8.46 1.49
C LEU A 18 3.93 8.92 1.82
N ALA A 19 3.13 8.01 2.37
CA ALA A 19 1.89 8.32 3.08
C ALA A 19 2.05 7.81 4.51
N ARG A 20 1.72 8.63 5.52
CA ARG A 20 1.93 8.29 6.92
C ARG A 20 0.69 7.81 7.63
N ASN A 21 -0.47 8.03 7.04
CA ASN A 21 -1.75 7.73 7.66
C ASN A 21 -2.81 7.49 6.59
N LEU A 22 -4.01 7.11 7.06
CA LEU A 22 -5.14 6.82 6.21
C LEU A 22 -5.48 7.97 5.27
N GLU A 23 -5.54 9.20 5.79
CA GLU A 23 -5.96 10.35 4.99
C GLU A 23 -4.99 10.64 3.85
N GLU A 24 -3.68 10.60 4.13
CA GLU A 24 -2.66 10.82 3.10
C GLU A 24 -2.69 9.72 2.05
N CYS A 25 -2.86 8.48 2.47
CA CYS A 25 -2.92 7.34 1.55
C CYS A 25 -4.11 7.45 0.60
N LEU A 26 -5.30 7.72 1.14
CA LEU A 26 -6.50 7.85 0.32
C LEU A 26 -6.43 9.04 -0.62
N LEU A 27 -5.87 10.15 -0.16
CA LEU A 27 -5.70 11.32 -1.01
C LEU A 27 -4.85 10.98 -2.24
N LEU A 28 -3.73 10.29 -2.03
CA LEU A 28 -2.85 9.90 -3.13
C LEU A 28 -3.54 8.92 -4.08
N LEU A 29 -4.29 7.96 -3.55
CA LEU A 29 -5.02 7.00 -4.37
C LEU A 29 -6.12 7.65 -5.20
N GLN A 30 -6.72 8.72 -4.72
CA GLN A 30 -7.78 9.43 -5.42
C GLN A 30 -7.27 10.46 -6.42
N GLU A 31 -6.12 11.08 -6.14
CA GLU A 31 -5.57 12.15 -6.95
C GLU A 31 -4.62 11.67 -8.05
N TYR A 32 -4.02 10.49 -7.89
CA TYR A 32 -2.99 9.98 -8.80
C TYR A 32 -3.30 8.57 -9.25
N GLU A 33 -2.78 8.22 -10.42
CA GLU A 33 -2.73 6.82 -10.84
C GLU A 33 -1.58 6.14 -10.07
N VAL A 34 -1.93 5.22 -9.16
CA VAL A 34 -0.95 4.51 -8.33
C VAL A 34 -0.74 3.11 -8.88
N ASP A 35 0.52 2.76 -9.17
CA ASP A 35 0.86 1.41 -9.57
C ASP A 35 1.06 0.52 -8.33
N VAL A 36 2.14 0.73 -7.59
CA VAL A 36 2.47 -0.08 -6.42
C VAL A 36 2.08 0.65 -5.15
N LEU A 37 1.31 -0.03 -4.30
CA LEU A 37 0.99 0.43 -2.94
C LEU A 37 1.52 -0.61 -1.96
N SER A 38 2.43 -0.19 -1.08
CA SER A 38 2.96 -1.03 -0.01
C SER A 38 2.34 -0.58 1.31
N LEU A 39 1.62 -1.49 1.98
CA LEU A 39 0.82 -1.18 3.17
C LEU A 39 1.45 -1.73 4.44
N ASP A 40 1.56 -0.88 5.46
CA ASP A 40 1.78 -1.30 6.83
C ASP A 40 0.42 -1.43 7.55
N TYR A 41 0.38 -2.19 8.65
CA TYR A 41 -0.81 -2.34 9.48
C TYR A 41 -0.84 -1.31 10.60
N ASP A 42 0.26 -1.23 11.38
CA ASP A 42 0.35 -0.34 12.53
C ASP A 42 0.81 1.05 12.06
N LEU A 43 -0.05 2.04 12.21
CA LEU A 43 0.21 3.40 11.75
C LEU A 43 0.31 4.39 12.91
N GLY A 44 0.56 3.88 14.12
CA GLY A 44 0.76 4.72 15.28
C GLY A 44 -0.45 4.76 16.21
N TRP A 45 -0.17 5.09 17.47
CA TRP A 45 -1.17 5.14 18.51
C TRP A 45 -2.18 6.26 18.25
N GLY A 46 -3.46 5.92 18.30
CA GLY A 46 -4.53 6.89 18.06
C GLY A 46 -4.88 7.11 16.60
N PHE A 47 -4.16 6.48 15.66
CA PHE A 47 -4.46 6.58 14.24
C PHE A 47 -5.15 5.33 13.71
N PRO A 48 -5.98 5.46 12.66
CA PRO A 48 -6.54 4.29 11.99
C PRO A 48 -5.43 3.37 11.48
N ASN A 49 -5.61 2.08 11.63
CA ASN A 49 -4.62 1.08 11.18
C ASN A 49 -4.79 0.72 9.71
N GLY A 50 -3.91 -0.17 9.21
CA GLY A 50 -3.93 -0.59 7.81
C GLY A 50 -5.22 -1.28 7.39
N LEU A 51 -5.89 -1.99 8.29
CA LEU A 51 -7.18 -2.62 7.97
C LEU A 51 -8.26 -1.58 7.71
N GLU A 52 -8.25 -0.47 8.44
CA GLU A 52 -9.17 0.63 8.19
C GLU A 52 -8.88 1.32 6.87
N VAL A 53 -7.60 1.41 6.49
CA VAL A 53 -7.21 1.90 5.16
C VAL A 53 -7.78 0.99 4.07
N VAL A 54 -7.65 -0.32 4.25
CA VAL A 54 -8.20 -1.31 3.30
C VAL A 54 -9.72 -1.15 3.17
N ARG A 55 -10.42 -1.01 4.29
CA ARG A 55 -11.87 -0.79 4.28
C ARG A 55 -12.27 0.46 3.50
N ALA A 56 -11.53 1.54 3.71
CA ALA A 56 -11.77 2.80 3.01
C ALA A 56 -11.50 2.68 1.50
N MET A 57 -10.42 1.98 1.13
CA MET A 57 -10.11 1.71 -0.28
C MET A 57 -11.26 0.96 -0.97
N ILE A 58 -11.78 -0.06 -0.30
CA ILE A 58 -12.89 -0.87 -0.81
C ILE A 58 -14.15 -0.01 -0.94
N SER A 59 -14.48 0.75 0.09
CA SER A 59 -15.66 1.60 0.12
C SER A 59 -15.63 2.67 -0.98
N LEU A 60 -14.48 3.29 -1.20
CA LEU A 60 -14.30 4.34 -2.20
C LEU A 60 -13.95 3.81 -3.58
N ARG A 61 -13.69 2.51 -3.70
CA ARG A 61 -13.19 1.87 -4.92
C ARG A 61 -11.91 2.54 -5.43
N ALA A 62 -11.05 2.94 -4.50
CA ALA A 62 -9.78 3.60 -4.79
C ALA A 62 -8.65 2.58 -4.68
N TYR A 63 -8.26 1.99 -5.81
CA TYR A 63 -7.28 0.91 -5.85
C TYR A 63 -6.04 1.28 -6.66
N PRO A 64 -4.86 0.81 -6.22
CA PRO A 64 -3.68 0.82 -7.07
C PRO A 64 -3.73 -0.35 -8.05
N LYS A 65 -2.71 -0.51 -8.87
CA LYS A 65 -2.59 -1.69 -9.74
C LYS A 65 -2.06 -2.90 -8.99
N ARG A 66 -1.16 -2.71 -8.04
CA ARG A 66 -0.50 -3.80 -7.28
C ARG A 66 -0.42 -3.43 -5.80
N ILE A 67 -0.80 -4.36 -4.93
CA ILE A 67 -0.78 -4.16 -3.48
C ILE A 67 0.20 -5.16 -2.85
N PHE A 68 1.08 -4.65 -1.98
CA PHE A 68 2.01 -5.43 -1.17
C PHE A 68 1.78 -5.10 0.30
N LEU A 69 2.11 -6.03 1.17
CA LEU A 69 1.90 -5.90 2.61
C LEU A 69 3.25 -6.06 3.32
N HIS A 70 3.76 -5.00 3.93
CA HIS A 70 5.10 -5.00 4.53
C HIS A 70 5.11 -4.90 6.05
N THR A 71 3.99 -5.17 6.70
CA THR A 71 3.89 -5.05 8.15
C THR A 71 4.60 -6.18 8.90
N SER A 72 5.09 -5.88 10.12
CA SER A 72 5.60 -6.88 11.05
C SER A 72 4.50 -7.55 11.86
N SER A 73 3.26 -7.09 11.78
CA SER A 73 2.13 -7.72 12.44
C SER A 73 1.56 -8.87 11.60
N ASP A 74 1.78 -10.11 12.03
CA ASP A 74 1.25 -11.27 11.30
C ASP A 74 -0.28 -11.28 11.29
N ALA A 75 -0.91 -10.96 12.40
CA ALA A 75 -2.37 -10.89 12.49
C ALA A 75 -2.94 -9.76 11.63
N GLY A 76 -2.30 -8.60 11.64
CA GLY A 76 -2.72 -7.47 10.82
C GLY A 76 -2.59 -7.77 9.33
N ARG A 77 -1.47 -8.37 8.92
CA ARG A 77 -1.25 -8.76 7.53
C ARG A 77 -2.32 -9.74 7.07
N LYS A 78 -2.61 -10.75 7.88
CA LYS A 78 -3.63 -11.76 7.56
C LYS A 78 -4.99 -11.11 7.34
N HIS A 79 -5.41 -10.23 8.24
CA HIS A 79 -6.71 -9.55 8.12
C HIS A 79 -6.78 -8.69 6.88
N MET A 80 -5.73 -7.92 6.59
CA MET A 80 -5.68 -7.09 5.38
C MET A 80 -5.73 -7.95 4.13
N TYR A 81 -4.96 -9.02 4.10
CA TYR A 81 -4.90 -9.91 2.94
C TYR A 81 -6.27 -10.54 2.67
N GLU A 82 -6.90 -11.12 3.70
CA GLU A 82 -8.19 -11.79 3.55
C GLU A 82 -9.27 -10.84 3.03
N MET A 83 -9.33 -9.63 3.58
CA MET A 83 -10.32 -8.64 3.16
C MET A 83 -10.08 -8.19 1.72
N LEU A 84 -8.85 -7.88 1.36
CA LEU A 84 -8.50 -7.49 -0.01
C LEU A 84 -8.75 -8.62 -0.99
N TYR A 85 -8.37 -9.85 -0.63
CA TYR A 85 -8.56 -11.01 -1.49
C TYR A 85 -10.03 -11.20 -1.86
N GLN A 86 -10.93 -11.01 -0.91
CA GLN A 86 -12.37 -11.18 -1.12
C GLN A 86 -13.01 -10.01 -1.89
N GLN A 87 -12.49 -8.81 -1.73
CA GLN A 87 -13.19 -7.60 -2.16
C GLN A 87 -12.54 -6.87 -3.35
N LYS A 88 -11.26 -7.08 -3.59
CA LYS A 88 -10.57 -6.35 -4.66
C LYS A 88 -11.09 -6.74 -6.05
N PRO A 89 -11.03 -5.81 -7.01
CA PRO A 89 -11.29 -6.17 -8.41
C PRO A 89 -10.23 -7.16 -8.92
N ASP A 90 -10.61 -7.99 -9.91
CA ASP A 90 -9.71 -9.02 -10.46
C ASP A 90 -8.44 -8.45 -11.09
N HIS A 91 -8.52 -7.22 -11.63
CA HIS A 91 -7.36 -6.60 -12.27
C HIS A 91 -6.33 -6.04 -11.29
N VAL A 92 -6.64 -6.00 -9.99
CA VAL A 92 -5.70 -5.55 -8.96
C VAL A 92 -4.90 -6.74 -8.45
N ALA A 93 -3.57 -6.67 -8.58
CA ALA A 93 -2.69 -7.72 -8.08
C ALA A 93 -2.49 -7.56 -6.57
N LEU A 94 -2.49 -8.68 -5.84
CA LEU A 94 -2.32 -8.68 -4.39
C LEU A 94 -1.24 -9.69 -4.01
N VAL A 95 -0.23 -9.23 -3.27
CA VAL A 95 0.88 -10.06 -2.79
C VAL A 95 0.87 -10.04 -1.26
N ASN A 96 0.89 -11.21 -0.65
CA ASN A 96 0.87 -11.37 0.81
C ASN A 96 2.30 -11.28 1.37
N GLY A 97 2.91 -10.13 1.20
CA GLY A 97 4.28 -9.89 1.64
C GLY A 97 4.82 -8.57 1.12
N PRO A 98 6.05 -8.22 1.51
CA PRO A 98 6.65 -6.95 1.12
C PRO A 98 7.03 -6.92 -0.36
N VAL A 99 7.29 -5.72 -0.86
CA VAL A 99 7.83 -5.53 -2.21
C VAL A 99 9.19 -6.21 -2.28
N PRO A 100 9.42 -7.12 -3.25
CA PRO A 100 10.71 -7.81 -3.36
C PRO A 100 11.87 -6.84 -3.65
N PRO A 101 13.10 -7.17 -3.23
CA PRO A 101 14.26 -6.32 -3.47
C PRO A 101 14.47 -5.94 -4.94
N GLU A 102 14.25 -6.88 -5.86
CA GLU A 102 14.40 -6.62 -7.29
C GLU A 102 13.43 -5.55 -7.78
N LEU A 103 12.17 -5.61 -7.31
CA LEU A 103 11.17 -4.62 -7.68
C LEU A 103 11.47 -3.27 -7.02
N LEU A 104 11.95 -3.27 -5.77
CA LEU A 104 12.36 -2.03 -5.11
C LEU A 104 13.45 -1.32 -5.92
N MET A 105 14.43 -2.07 -6.41
CA MET A 105 15.50 -1.51 -7.25
C MET A 105 14.97 -0.97 -8.57
N GLU A 106 14.08 -1.71 -9.20
CA GLU A 106 13.46 -1.30 -10.47
C GLU A 106 12.71 0.01 -10.32
N LEU A 107 11.91 0.14 -9.24
CA LEU A 107 11.11 1.33 -9.00
C LEU A 107 11.96 2.54 -8.56
N ALA A 108 13.10 2.27 -7.91
CA ALA A 108 14.05 3.32 -7.52
C ALA A 108 14.79 3.89 -8.73
N HIS A 109 14.96 3.10 -9.78
CA HIS A 109 15.72 3.45 -10.98
C HIS A 109 14.91 3.12 -12.23
N PRO A 110 13.82 3.85 -12.50
CA PRO A 110 12.99 3.56 -13.67
C PRO A 110 13.78 3.75 -14.95
N ALA A 111 13.47 2.92 -15.93
CA ALA A 111 14.13 2.99 -17.23
C ALA A 111 13.87 4.36 -17.88
N LYS A 112 14.92 4.92 -18.48
CA LYS A 112 14.78 6.14 -19.27
C LYS A 112 14.29 5.78 -20.65
N GLU A 113 13.40 6.60 -21.12
CA GLU A 113 12.88 6.49 -22.47
C GLU A 113 13.69 7.38 -23.42
#